data_1a0d70e7a891345f8b62b80424221797
#
_entry.id   1a0d70e7a891345f8b62b80424221797
#
_cell.length_a   1.000
_cell.length_b   1.000
_cell.length_c   1.000
_cell.angle_alpha   90.00
_cell.angle_beta   90.00
_cell.angle_gamma   90.00
#
_symmetry.space_group_name_H-M   'P 1'
#
loop_
_entity.id
_entity.type
_entity.pdbx_description
1 polymer ?
#
loop_
_entity_poly.entity_id
_entity_poly.type
_entity_poly.pdbx_seq_one_letter_code
_entity_poly.pdbx_strand_id
1 'polypeptide(L)'
;SAQLRVEEAQAVLMSAKLAFLPAFALVPQGTVSSFDTQKATQTYSLPVTASWELDVFGRMRNSKKQAKALYAQSEDYRQAVRTQLIAGIANTYYTLLMLDEQLDISRQTETAWKETVASTRALMNAGLANESAVSQMEAAYYQVQGSVLDLQQQINQVENSLALLLAETPRNYERGVLAKQQFPADFSIGIPVRMLSSRPDVRSAERTLEAAFYGTNAARSAFYPSITLSGSAGWTNSAGAMIINPGKFLASAVGSLTQPLFNRGQVVAQYRIARAQQEEAALGFQQTLLNAGSEVNDALIAYQTSQGKRLLLDKQIASLQTALQSTSLLMEHGNTTYLEVLTARQSLLSAQLSQTCLLYTSPSP
;
A
#
# COMPACT_ATOMS: atom_id res chain seq x y z
N SER A 1 -4.22 10.33 4.91
CA SER A 1 -3.06 9.46 5.14
C SER A 1 -3.42 8.35 6.13
N ALA A 2 -2.56 7.29 6.24
CA ALA A 2 -2.83 6.14 7.11
C ALA A 2 -2.95 6.53 8.60
N GLN A 3 -2.23 7.55 9.05
CA GLN A 3 -2.32 8.08 10.42
C GLN A 3 -3.72 8.63 10.74
N LEU A 4 -4.31 9.40 9.84
CA LEU A 4 -5.66 9.96 10.04
C LEU A 4 -6.72 8.88 10.15
N ARG A 5 -6.59 7.77 9.40
CA ARG A 5 -7.50 6.61 9.53
C ARG A 5 -7.44 5.96 10.91
N VAL A 6 -6.26 5.95 11.55
CA VAL A 6 -6.14 5.47 12.94
C VAL A 6 -6.88 6.41 13.90
N GLU A 7 -6.76 7.72 13.72
CA GLU A 7 -7.46 8.71 14.54
C GLU A 7 -8.98 8.63 14.36
N GLU A 8 -9.47 8.46 13.12
CA GLU A 8 -10.89 8.21 12.81
C GLU A 8 -11.39 6.94 13.53
N ALA A 9 -10.68 5.84 13.40
CA ALA A 9 -11.05 4.57 14.06
C ALA A 9 -11.00 4.68 15.59
N GLN A 10 -10.07 5.45 16.15
CA GLN A 10 -9.99 5.75 17.58
C GLN A 10 -11.21 6.55 18.05
N ALA A 11 -11.65 7.55 17.28
CA ALA A 11 -12.84 8.33 17.58
C ALA A 11 -14.11 7.46 17.56
N VAL A 12 -14.25 6.56 16.58
CA VAL A 12 -15.35 5.58 16.53
C VAL A 12 -15.32 4.64 17.74
N LEU A 13 -14.15 4.15 18.14
CA LEU A 13 -14.00 3.32 19.33
C LEU A 13 -14.36 4.09 20.61
N MET A 14 -13.98 5.37 20.72
CA MET A 14 -14.35 6.23 21.82
C MET A 14 -15.87 6.39 21.88
N SER A 15 -16.54 6.69 20.78
CA SER A 15 -17.99 6.75 20.68
C SER A 15 -18.66 5.44 21.13
N ALA A 16 -18.14 4.28 20.66
CA ALA A 16 -18.65 2.97 21.05
C ALA A 16 -18.45 2.65 22.56
N LYS A 17 -17.41 3.21 23.20
CA LYS A 17 -17.21 3.12 24.64
C LYS A 17 -18.18 4.01 25.42
N LEU A 18 -18.40 5.24 24.95
CA LEU A 18 -19.28 6.21 25.58
C LEU A 18 -20.76 5.85 25.40
N ALA A 19 -21.11 5.02 24.41
CA ALA A 19 -22.48 4.53 24.20
C ALA A 19 -23.04 3.75 25.42
N PHE A 20 -22.20 3.28 26.33
CA PHE A 20 -22.64 2.65 27.58
C PHE A 20 -23.09 3.65 28.65
N LEU A 21 -22.85 4.94 28.46
CA LEU A 21 -23.28 5.99 29.38
C LEU A 21 -24.61 6.55 28.93
N PRO A 22 -25.44 7.11 29.86
CA PRO A 22 -26.66 7.78 29.48
C PRO A 22 -26.36 9.02 28.61
N ALA A 23 -27.18 9.24 27.62
CA ALA A 23 -27.18 10.46 26.82
C ALA A 23 -28.07 11.52 27.48
N PHE A 24 -27.59 12.76 27.55
CA PHE A 24 -28.34 13.91 28.08
C PHE A 24 -28.56 14.91 26.94
N ALA A 25 -29.77 15.42 26.85
CA ALA A 25 -30.13 16.48 25.91
C ALA A 25 -31.04 17.53 26.56
N LEU A 26 -30.80 18.79 26.24
CA LEU A 26 -31.72 19.87 26.54
C LEU A 26 -32.64 20.04 25.33
N VAL A 27 -33.96 19.90 25.52
CA VAL A 27 -34.95 19.89 24.44
C VAL A 27 -36.01 20.96 24.68
N PRO A 28 -35.70 22.24 24.43
CA PRO A 28 -36.71 23.30 24.56
C PRO A 28 -37.84 23.09 23.55
N GLN A 29 -39.10 23.18 24.02
CA GLN A 29 -40.28 23.05 23.18
C GLN A 29 -41.25 24.19 23.47
N GLY A 30 -41.81 24.75 22.42
CA GLY A 30 -42.90 25.72 22.48
C GLY A 30 -44.00 25.30 21.52
N THR A 31 -45.23 25.26 21.97
CA THR A 31 -46.39 24.92 21.15
C THR A 31 -47.41 26.02 21.24
N VAL A 32 -47.95 26.43 20.12
CA VAL A 32 -49.11 27.31 20.01
C VAL A 32 -50.21 26.51 19.33
N SER A 33 -51.30 26.30 20.01
CA SER A 33 -52.44 25.55 19.49
C SER A 33 -53.75 26.37 19.66
N SER A 34 -54.59 26.38 18.63
CA SER A 34 -55.96 26.93 18.66
C SER A 34 -56.87 25.86 18.10
N PHE A 35 -58.00 25.67 18.76
CA PHE A 35 -59.02 24.75 18.34
C PHE A 35 -60.33 25.52 18.21
N ASP A 36 -61.03 25.35 17.10
CA ASP A 36 -62.39 25.96 16.82
C ASP A 36 -62.43 27.47 17.06
N THR A 37 -61.50 28.24 16.47
CA THR A 37 -61.39 29.71 16.57
C THR A 37 -61.26 30.29 17.99
N GLN A 38 -61.04 29.44 18.99
CA GLN A 38 -60.77 29.90 20.36
C GLN A 38 -59.39 30.56 20.50
N LYS A 39 -59.15 31.28 21.58
CA LYS A 39 -57.88 31.91 21.90
C LYS A 39 -56.75 30.85 21.87
N ALA A 40 -55.74 31.14 21.11
CA ALA A 40 -54.55 30.27 21.02
C ALA A 40 -53.93 29.99 22.41
N THR A 41 -53.75 28.71 22.71
CA THR A 41 -53.11 28.26 23.93
C THR A 41 -51.62 28.18 23.66
N GLN A 42 -50.82 28.80 24.48
CA GLN A 42 -49.34 28.77 24.39
C GLN A 42 -48.79 27.90 25.53
N THR A 43 -47.99 26.89 25.15
CA THR A 43 -47.30 26.07 26.12
C THR A 43 -45.82 26.09 25.83
N TYR A 44 -45.00 26.05 26.87
CA TYR A 44 -43.58 25.86 26.76
C TYR A 44 -43.10 24.74 27.70
N SER A 45 -42.02 24.09 27.32
CA SER A 45 -41.29 23.17 28.19
C SER A 45 -39.78 23.27 27.96
N LEU A 46 -39.04 23.21 29.04
CA LEU A 46 -37.57 23.26 29.04
C LEU A 46 -37.04 22.06 29.83
N PRO A 47 -37.19 20.83 29.33
CA PRO A 47 -36.68 19.64 30.00
C PRO A 47 -35.25 19.34 29.61
N VAL A 48 -34.48 18.87 30.57
CA VAL A 48 -33.29 18.04 30.35
C VAL A 48 -33.76 16.58 30.27
N THR A 49 -33.51 15.92 29.16
CA THR A 49 -33.87 14.51 28.97
C THR A 49 -32.62 13.66 29.15
N ALA A 50 -32.76 12.49 29.80
CA ALA A 50 -31.76 11.47 29.91
C ALA A 50 -32.30 10.21 29.21
N SER A 51 -31.45 9.54 28.42
CA SER A 51 -31.78 8.26 27.79
C SER A 51 -30.62 7.30 27.94
N TRP A 52 -30.87 6.09 28.41
CA TRP A 52 -29.88 5.05 28.64
C TRP A 52 -30.39 3.70 28.20
N GLU A 53 -29.68 3.07 27.27
CA GLU A 53 -29.95 1.71 26.83
C GLU A 53 -29.15 0.72 27.66
N LEU A 54 -29.82 -0.29 28.23
CA LEU A 54 -29.19 -1.36 28.98
C LEU A 54 -28.77 -2.51 28.04
N ASP A 55 -27.51 -2.82 27.97
CA ASP A 55 -26.95 -3.87 27.07
C ASP A 55 -27.09 -5.29 27.67
N VAL A 56 -28.33 -5.75 27.79
CA VAL A 56 -28.61 -7.10 28.33
C VAL A 56 -28.24 -8.18 27.31
N PHE A 57 -28.55 -7.95 26.04
CA PHE A 57 -28.36 -8.94 24.96
C PHE A 57 -27.04 -8.75 24.18
N GLY A 58 -26.19 -7.87 24.61
CA GLY A 58 -24.82 -7.74 24.11
C GLY A 58 -24.68 -6.98 22.79
N ARG A 59 -25.69 -6.21 22.36
CA ARG A 59 -25.63 -5.38 21.14
C ARG A 59 -24.49 -4.39 21.23
N MET A 60 -24.44 -3.60 22.28
CA MET A 60 -23.42 -2.56 22.50
C MET A 60 -22.04 -3.17 22.77
N ARG A 61 -21.98 -4.27 23.53
CA ARG A 61 -20.72 -5.01 23.77
C ARG A 61 -20.12 -5.52 22.47
N ASN A 62 -20.92 -6.07 21.56
CA ASN A 62 -20.43 -6.53 20.26
C ASN A 62 -20.05 -5.36 19.37
N SER A 63 -20.83 -4.27 19.33
CA SER A 63 -20.47 -3.05 18.58
C SER A 63 -19.15 -2.43 19.07
N LYS A 64 -18.91 -2.40 20.40
CA LYS A 64 -17.62 -1.95 20.96
C LYS A 64 -16.46 -2.88 20.57
N LYS A 65 -16.68 -4.21 20.58
CA LYS A 65 -15.66 -5.19 20.14
C LYS A 65 -15.37 -5.04 18.66
N GLN A 66 -16.39 -4.83 17.83
CA GLN A 66 -16.26 -4.53 16.41
C GLN A 66 -15.42 -3.27 16.18
N ALA A 67 -15.76 -2.17 16.86
CA ALA A 67 -14.99 -0.92 16.78
C ALA A 67 -13.54 -1.09 17.24
N LYS A 68 -13.29 -1.92 18.28
CA LYS A 68 -11.94 -2.26 18.74
C LYS A 68 -11.17 -3.05 17.68
N ALA A 69 -11.78 -4.01 17.01
CA ALA A 69 -11.16 -4.78 15.93
C ALA A 69 -10.82 -3.87 14.73
N LEU A 70 -11.73 -2.96 14.35
CA LEU A 70 -11.49 -1.97 13.29
C LEU A 70 -10.37 -0.97 13.65
N TYR A 71 -10.27 -0.57 14.92
CA TYR A 71 -9.14 0.24 15.38
C TYR A 71 -7.81 -0.53 15.24
N ALA A 72 -7.75 -1.78 15.71
CA ALA A 72 -6.55 -2.61 15.53
C ALA A 72 -6.22 -2.85 14.04
N GLN A 73 -7.23 -3.06 13.20
CA GLN A 73 -7.07 -3.14 11.74
C GLN A 73 -6.42 -1.87 11.17
N SER A 74 -6.85 -0.70 11.60
CA SER A 74 -6.27 0.57 11.13
C SER A 74 -4.80 0.75 11.53
N GLU A 75 -4.40 0.25 12.69
CA GLU A 75 -3.00 0.22 13.12
C GLU A 75 -2.15 -0.75 12.27
N ASP A 76 -2.67 -1.96 12.02
CA ASP A 76 -2.01 -2.93 11.14
C ASP A 76 -1.91 -2.40 9.70
N TYR A 77 -2.96 -1.72 9.20
CA TYR A 77 -2.94 -1.04 7.90
C TYR A 77 -1.88 0.07 7.84
N ARG A 78 -1.75 0.89 8.90
CA ARG A 78 -0.68 1.90 8.99
C ARG A 78 0.70 1.26 8.91
N GLN A 79 0.90 0.13 9.58
CA GLN A 79 2.15 -0.61 9.53
C GLN A 79 2.40 -1.19 8.12
N ALA A 80 1.37 -1.72 7.44
CA ALA A 80 1.47 -2.21 6.07
C ALA A 80 1.90 -1.10 5.11
N VAL A 81 1.27 0.08 5.19
CA VAL A 81 1.64 1.24 4.37
C VAL A 81 3.09 1.68 4.63
N ARG A 82 3.52 1.68 5.90
CA ARG A 82 4.91 2.01 6.24
C ARG A 82 5.90 1.01 5.64
N THR A 83 5.63 -0.28 5.75
CA THR A 83 6.47 -1.33 5.16
C THR A 83 6.53 -1.22 3.65
N GLN A 84 5.38 -0.99 3.00
CA GLN A 84 5.30 -0.81 1.55
C GLN A 84 6.06 0.44 1.08
N LEU A 85 6.00 1.54 1.85
CA LEU A 85 6.76 2.75 1.55
C LEU A 85 8.27 2.50 1.65
N ILE A 86 8.73 1.83 2.71
CA ILE A 86 10.15 1.48 2.88
C ILE A 86 10.62 0.60 1.72
N ALA A 87 9.85 -0.44 1.37
CA ALA A 87 10.17 -1.31 0.24
C ALA A 87 10.18 -0.53 -1.09
N GLY A 88 9.22 0.36 -1.30
CA GLY A 88 9.17 1.22 -2.49
C GLY A 88 10.39 2.14 -2.61
N ILE A 89 10.80 2.79 -1.51
CA ILE A 89 12.00 3.64 -1.48
C ILE A 89 13.24 2.80 -1.74
N ALA A 90 13.40 1.64 -1.10
CA ALA A 90 14.53 0.75 -1.30
C ALA A 90 14.63 0.29 -2.77
N ASN A 91 13.52 -0.19 -3.35
CA ASN A 91 13.48 -0.61 -4.75
C ASN A 91 13.85 0.53 -5.71
N THR A 92 13.30 1.73 -5.49
CA THR A 92 13.63 2.91 -6.31
C THR A 92 15.09 3.29 -6.17
N TYR A 93 15.66 3.24 -4.96
CA TYR A 93 17.07 3.51 -4.70
C TYR A 93 17.99 2.51 -5.41
N TYR A 94 17.72 1.21 -5.32
CA TYR A 94 18.51 0.19 -6.02
C TYR A 94 18.34 0.26 -7.53
N THR A 95 17.18 0.68 -8.04
CA THR A 95 16.97 0.99 -9.46
C THR A 95 17.92 2.11 -9.92
N LEU A 96 18.08 3.17 -9.12
CA LEU A 96 19.02 4.25 -9.41
C LEU A 96 20.47 3.74 -9.45
N LEU A 97 20.89 2.93 -8.48
CA LEU A 97 22.23 2.36 -8.47
C LEU A 97 22.48 1.48 -9.70
N MET A 98 21.49 0.70 -10.12
CA MET A 98 21.54 -0.11 -11.33
C MET A 98 21.70 0.76 -12.58
N LEU A 99 20.91 1.82 -12.72
CA LEU A 99 20.96 2.71 -13.87
C LEU A 99 22.27 3.50 -13.93
N ASP A 100 22.83 3.91 -12.79
CA ASP A 100 24.14 4.55 -12.72
C ASP A 100 25.25 3.62 -13.22
N GLU A 101 25.25 2.37 -12.79
CA GLU A 101 26.21 1.37 -13.26
C GLU A 101 26.05 1.09 -14.76
N GLN A 102 24.80 0.98 -15.25
CA GLN A 102 24.55 0.82 -16.69
C GLN A 102 25.00 2.04 -17.49
N LEU A 103 24.83 3.25 -16.95
CA LEU A 103 25.29 4.48 -17.58
C LEU A 103 26.83 4.51 -17.64
N ASP A 104 27.52 4.08 -16.57
CA ASP A 104 28.98 4.03 -16.56
C ASP A 104 29.52 3.01 -17.58
N ILE A 105 28.98 1.80 -17.61
CA ILE A 105 29.32 0.77 -18.61
C ILE A 105 29.05 1.29 -20.04
N SER A 106 27.95 1.95 -20.28
CA SER A 106 27.59 2.50 -21.60
C SER A 106 28.54 3.62 -22.03
N ARG A 107 28.95 4.50 -21.13
CA ARG A 107 29.95 5.55 -21.41
C ARG A 107 31.35 5.01 -21.69
N GLN A 108 31.76 3.99 -20.94
CA GLN A 108 33.03 3.29 -21.24
C GLN A 108 32.97 2.63 -22.62
N THR A 109 31.85 2.00 -22.93
CA THR A 109 31.62 1.38 -24.24
C THR A 109 31.54 2.43 -25.36
N GLU A 110 30.92 3.58 -25.15
CA GLU A 110 30.89 4.71 -26.10
C GLU A 110 32.33 5.18 -26.43
N THR A 111 33.17 5.35 -25.40
CA THR A 111 34.57 5.73 -25.57
C THR A 111 35.32 4.69 -26.40
N ALA A 112 35.17 3.40 -26.10
CA ALA A 112 35.79 2.33 -26.84
C ALA A 112 35.30 2.20 -28.30
N TRP A 113 34.01 2.50 -28.56
CA TRP A 113 33.47 2.59 -29.93
C TRP A 113 34.08 3.76 -30.72
N LYS A 114 34.20 4.93 -30.08
CA LYS A 114 34.85 6.09 -30.71
C LYS A 114 36.27 5.81 -31.18
N GLU A 115 37.04 5.12 -30.34
CA GLU A 115 38.41 4.68 -30.70
C GLU A 115 38.40 3.67 -31.83
N THR A 116 37.44 2.73 -31.80
CA THR A 116 37.31 1.71 -32.85
C THR A 116 36.94 2.33 -34.20
N VAL A 117 36.04 3.30 -34.24
CA VAL A 117 35.70 4.06 -35.47
C VAL A 117 36.92 4.78 -36.01
N ALA A 118 37.68 5.46 -35.14
CA ALA A 118 38.92 6.15 -35.57
C ALA A 118 39.94 5.23 -36.16
N SER A 119 40.19 4.04 -35.52
CA SER A 119 41.12 3.03 -36.00
C SER A 119 40.66 2.42 -37.33
N THR A 120 39.37 2.09 -37.46
CA THR A 120 38.80 1.54 -38.71
C THR A 120 38.89 2.51 -39.85
N ARG A 121 38.64 3.81 -39.58
CA ARG A 121 38.80 4.88 -40.57
C ARG A 121 40.28 5.04 -41.02
N ALA A 122 41.24 4.93 -40.12
CA ALA A 122 42.66 4.92 -40.46
C ALA A 122 43.03 3.72 -41.33
N LEU A 123 42.53 2.53 -41.01
CA LEU A 123 42.69 1.34 -41.86
C LEU A 123 42.08 1.49 -43.26
N MET A 124 40.92 2.12 -43.35
CA MET A 124 40.30 2.43 -44.64
C MET A 124 41.17 3.37 -45.49
N ASN A 125 41.73 4.42 -44.89
CA ASN A 125 42.65 5.34 -45.56
C ASN A 125 43.97 4.65 -46.02
N ALA A 126 44.37 3.58 -45.32
CA ALA A 126 45.50 2.76 -45.70
C ALA A 126 45.16 1.67 -46.74
N GLY A 127 43.90 1.58 -47.18
CA GLY A 127 43.42 0.56 -48.13
C GLY A 127 43.18 -0.83 -47.53
N LEU A 128 43.23 -0.94 -46.19
CA LEU A 128 43.06 -2.20 -45.45
C LEU A 128 41.64 -2.45 -44.93
N ALA A 129 40.77 -1.49 -45.02
CA ALA A 129 39.33 -1.60 -44.72
C ALA A 129 38.49 -0.91 -45.79
N ASN A 130 37.19 -1.23 -45.85
CA ASN A 130 36.25 -0.62 -46.78
C ASN A 130 35.30 0.37 -46.06
N GLU A 131 34.59 1.22 -46.83
CA GLU A 131 33.65 2.21 -46.34
C GLU A 131 32.50 1.58 -45.58
N SER A 132 32.05 0.39 -45.96
CA SER A 132 30.98 -0.35 -45.26
C SER A 132 31.40 -0.71 -43.83
N ALA A 133 32.67 -1.04 -43.59
CA ALA A 133 33.18 -1.31 -42.26
C ALA A 133 33.09 -0.06 -41.35
N VAL A 134 33.52 1.09 -41.85
CA VAL A 134 33.47 2.37 -41.12
C VAL A 134 32.01 2.74 -40.82
N SER A 135 31.14 2.67 -41.81
CA SER A 135 29.71 3.02 -41.64
C SER A 135 28.99 2.14 -40.61
N GLN A 136 29.33 0.82 -40.56
CA GLN A 136 28.77 -0.08 -39.56
C GLN A 136 29.27 0.23 -38.13
N MET A 137 30.56 0.56 -37.99
CA MET A 137 31.13 0.96 -36.70
C MET A 137 30.57 2.30 -36.22
N GLU A 138 30.35 3.26 -37.11
CA GLU A 138 29.70 4.54 -36.82
C GLU A 138 28.25 4.34 -36.40
N ALA A 139 27.49 3.47 -37.08
CA ALA A 139 26.12 3.14 -36.70
C ALA A 139 26.05 2.55 -35.30
N ALA A 140 26.95 1.62 -34.94
CA ALA A 140 27.04 1.04 -33.59
C ALA A 140 27.43 2.09 -32.54
N TYR A 141 28.35 3.00 -32.87
CA TYR A 141 28.72 4.11 -31.99
C TYR A 141 27.53 5.02 -31.71
N TYR A 142 26.78 5.46 -32.72
CA TYR A 142 25.59 6.29 -32.54
C TYR A 142 24.47 5.56 -31.79
N GLN A 143 24.34 4.26 -31.95
CA GLN A 143 23.39 3.46 -31.17
C GLN A 143 23.72 3.50 -29.67
N VAL A 144 25.00 3.37 -29.31
CA VAL A 144 25.43 3.44 -27.90
C VAL A 144 25.24 4.86 -27.35
N GLN A 145 25.51 5.91 -28.13
CA GLN A 145 25.22 7.28 -27.74
C GLN A 145 23.72 7.51 -27.46
N GLY A 146 22.84 6.99 -28.31
CA GLY A 146 21.39 7.01 -28.06
C GLY A 146 21.03 6.35 -26.74
N SER A 147 21.61 5.17 -26.46
CA SER A 147 21.39 4.44 -25.21
C SER A 147 21.86 5.23 -23.97
N VAL A 148 22.96 5.97 -24.06
CA VAL A 148 23.45 6.85 -22.99
C VAL A 148 22.43 7.95 -22.67
N LEU A 149 21.83 8.58 -23.69
CA LEU A 149 20.79 9.60 -23.50
C LEU A 149 19.53 8.99 -22.88
N ASP A 150 19.10 7.80 -23.31
CA ASP A 150 17.95 7.10 -22.77
C ASP A 150 18.16 6.74 -21.29
N LEU A 151 19.35 6.29 -20.90
CA LEU A 151 19.71 6.00 -19.51
C LEU A 151 19.69 7.27 -18.65
N GLN A 152 20.21 8.39 -19.15
CA GLN A 152 20.13 9.67 -18.44
C GLN A 152 18.70 10.14 -18.21
N GLN A 153 17.82 9.96 -19.22
CA GLN A 153 16.39 10.24 -19.07
C GLN A 153 15.74 9.34 -18.04
N GLN A 154 16.03 8.03 -18.04
CA GLN A 154 15.50 7.08 -17.07
C GLN A 154 15.95 7.40 -15.65
N ILE A 155 17.21 7.75 -15.44
CA ILE A 155 17.73 8.18 -14.13
C ILE A 155 16.92 9.37 -13.61
N ASN A 156 16.72 10.41 -14.43
CA ASN A 156 15.92 11.58 -14.04
C ASN A 156 14.47 11.20 -13.68
N GLN A 157 13.83 10.33 -14.44
CA GLN A 157 12.47 9.85 -14.15
C GLN A 157 12.39 9.09 -12.83
N VAL A 158 13.39 8.26 -12.51
CA VAL A 158 13.43 7.49 -11.27
C VAL A 158 13.78 8.40 -10.08
N GLU A 159 14.63 9.42 -10.24
CA GLU A 159 14.87 10.46 -9.23
C GLU A 159 13.58 11.23 -8.90
N ASN A 160 12.81 11.60 -9.92
CA ASN A 160 11.51 12.24 -9.72
C ASN A 160 10.54 11.31 -8.96
N SER A 161 10.55 10.02 -9.26
CA SER A 161 9.74 9.03 -8.54
C SER A 161 10.17 8.88 -7.09
N LEU A 162 11.47 8.91 -6.81
CA LEU A 162 12.02 8.90 -5.44
C LEU A 162 11.60 10.16 -4.67
N ALA A 163 11.69 11.33 -5.30
CA ALA A 163 11.24 12.60 -4.71
C ALA A 163 9.76 12.56 -4.31
N LEU A 164 8.90 12.00 -5.17
CA LEU A 164 7.47 11.81 -4.86
C LEU A 164 7.25 10.87 -3.67
N LEU A 165 8.00 9.78 -3.56
CA LEU A 165 7.92 8.86 -2.42
C LEU A 165 8.37 9.51 -1.10
N LEU A 166 9.37 10.41 -1.19
CA LEU A 166 9.89 11.16 -0.04
C LEU A 166 9.06 12.42 0.28
N ALA A 167 8.09 12.75 -0.58
CA ALA A 167 7.30 14.00 -0.52
C ALA A 167 8.19 15.27 -0.56
N GLU A 168 9.26 15.23 -1.36
CA GLU A 168 10.21 16.32 -1.57
C GLU A 168 10.11 16.85 -3.01
N THR A 169 10.69 18.04 -3.24
CA THR A 169 10.87 18.54 -4.60
C THR A 169 11.96 17.75 -5.33
N PRO A 170 11.82 17.49 -6.64
CA PRO A 170 12.84 16.80 -7.42
C PRO A 170 14.23 17.42 -7.26
N ARG A 171 15.21 16.58 -6.96
CA ARG A 171 16.62 16.97 -6.83
C ARG A 171 17.52 15.78 -7.16
N ASN A 172 18.78 16.04 -7.41
CA ASN A 172 19.79 15.00 -7.51
C ASN A 172 20.10 14.45 -6.11
N TYR A 173 20.05 13.13 -5.97
CA TYR A 173 20.36 12.45 -4.72
C TYR A 173 21.78 11.90 -4.75
N GLU A 174 22.54 12.17 -3.68
CA GLU A 174 23.82 11.48 -3.47
C GLU A 174 23.54 10.01 -3.17
N ARG A 175 24.25 9.14 -3.87
CA ARG A 175 24.05 7.69 -3.77
C ARG A 175 25.35 6.93 -3.81
N GLY A 176 25.33 5.71 -3.30
CA GLY A 176 26.46 4.80 -3.28
C GLY A 176 26.73 4.18 -4.65
N VAL A 177 27.60 3.19 -4.66
CA VAL A 177 27.95 2.39 -5.85
C VAL A 177 27.37 0.99 -5.67
N LEU A 178 26.75 0.43 -6.71
CA LEU A 178 26.10 -0.88 -6.67
C LEU A 178 27.05 -2.00 -6.25
N ALA A 179 28.27 -2.01 -6.78
CA ALA A 179 29.30 -3.01 -6.49
C ALA A 179 29.76 -3.06 -5.02
N LYS A 180 29.53 -1.98 -4.24
CA LYS A 180 29.88 -1.90 -2.82
C LYS A 180 28.75 -2.35 -1.89
N GLN A 181 27.57 -2.65 -2.44
CA GLN A 181 26.42 -3.10 -1.65
C GLN A 181 26.63 -4.57 -1.23
N GLN A 182 26.39 -4.85 0.05
CA GLN A 182 26.44 -6.19 0.61
C GLN A 182 25.02 -6.70 0.83
N PHE A 183 24.68 -7.79 0.18
CA PHE A 183 23.42 -8.47 0.36
C PHE A 183 23.60 -9.66 1.32
N PRO A 184 22.61 -10.00 2.17
CA PRO A 184 22.66 -11.19 3.02
C PRO A 184 22.91 -12.46 2.18
N ALA A 185 23.86 -13.28 2.60
CA ALA A 185 24.30 -14.44 1.83
C ALA A 185 23.28 -15.60 1.83
N ASP A 186 22.51 -15.75 2.93
CA ASP A 186 21.62 -16.89 3.12
C ASP A 186 20.24 -16.48 3.60
N PHE A 187 19.24 -16.72 2.76
CA PHE A 187 17.85 -16.80 3.20
C PHE A 187 17.53 -18.29 3.41
N SER A 188 17.21 -18.67 4.65
CA SER A 188 16.81 -20.04 4.96
C SER A 188 15.54 -20.42 4.20
N ILE A 189 15.60 -21.54 3.49
CA ILE A 189 14.47 -22.11 2.76
C ILE A 189 13.42 -22.57 3.78
N GLY A 190 12.20 -22.09 3.64
CA GLY A 190 11.06 -22.46 4.46
C GLY A 190 10.67 -21.37 5.45
N ILE A 191 9.61 -20.64 5.09
CA ILE A 191 9.01 -19.66 5.99
C ILE A 191 7.97 -20.39 6.82
N PRO A 192 8.15 -20.48 8.15
CA PRO A 192 7.13 -21.02 9.02
C PRO A 192 5.85 -20.19 8.87
N VAL A 193 4.68 -20.84 8.88
CA VAL A 193 3.35 -20.17 8.86
C VAL A 193 3.26 -19.07 9.93
N ARG A 194 4.00 -19.22 11.05
CA ARG A 194 4.15 -18.19 12.09
C ARG A 194 4.73 -16.86 11.57
N MET A 195 5.58 -16.86 10.55
CA MET A 195 6.11 -15.60 9.98
C MET A 195 5.06 -14.92 9.10
N LEU A 196 4.22 -15.67 8.41
CA LEU A 196 3.10 -15.11 7.64
C LEU A 196 2.09 -14.41 8.55
N SER A 197 1.82 -14.95 9.73
CA SER A 197 0.89 -14.32 10.69
C SER A 197 1.42 -13.01 11.30
N SER A 198 2.71 -12.71 11.19
CA SER A 198 3.29 -11.43 11.63
C SER A 198 3.19 -10.32 10.57
N ARG A 199 2.85 -10.66 9.34
CA ARG A 199 2.67 -9.67 8.25
C ARG A 199 1.51 -8.73 8.55
N PRO A 200 1.69 -7.41 8.36
CA PRO A 200 0.64 -6.44 8.68
C PRO A 200 -0.61 -6.58 7.81
N ASP A 201 -0.48 -6.99 6.54
CA ASP A 201 -1.59 -7.24 5.62
C ASP A 201 -2.43 -8.46 6.05
N VAL A 202 -1.79 -9.55 6.44
CA VAL A 202 -2.46 -10.75 6.96
C VAL A 202 -3.19 -10.43 8.27
N ARG A 203 -2.55 -9.69 9.19
CA ARG A 203 -3.16 -9.25 10.44
C ARG A 203 -4.35 -8.31 10.19
N SER A 204 -4.23 -7.39 9.24
CA SER A 204 -5.32 -6.51 8.86
C SER A 204 -6.55 -7.30 8.35
N ALA A 205 -6.33 -8.33 7.53
CA ALA A 205 -7.39 -9.21 7.06
C ALA A 205 -8.02 -10.04 8.20
N GLU A 206 -7.22 -10.53 9.15
CA GLU A 206 -7.70 -11.20 10.37
C GLU A 206 -8.60 -10.27 11.21
N ARG A 207 -8.18 -8.99 11.39
CA ARG A 207 -8.99 -7.98 12.10
C ARG A 207 -10.28 -7.64 11.38
N THR A 208 -10.29 -7.68 10.06
CA THR A 208 -11.51 -7.51 9.25
C THR A 208 -12.50 -8.65 9.54
N LEU A 209 -12.02 -9.89 9.59
CA LEU A 209 -12.83 -11.05 9.95
C LEU A 209 -13.35 -10.97 11.40
N GLU A 210 -12.50 -10.56 12.34
CA GLU A 210 -12.88 -10.33 13.74
C GLU A 210 -13.99 -9.27 13.85
N ALA A 211 -13.87 -8.16 13.12
CA ALA A 211 -14.88 -7.11 13.09
C ALA A 211 -16.21 -7.60 12.49
N ALA A 212 -16.17 -8.36 11.39
CA ALA A 212 -17.34 -8.95 10.77
C ALA A 212 -18.05 -9.96 11.70
N PHE A 213 -17.30 -10.79 12.43
CA PHE A 213 -17.84 -11.68 13.45
C PHE A 213 -18.59 -10.94 14.55
N TYR A 214 -18.02 -9.85 15.09
CA TYR A 214 -18.74 -9.05 16.09
C TYR A 214 -19.93 -8.28 15.49
N GLY A 215 -19.84 -7.85 14.22
CA GLY A 215 -20.95 -7.25 13.48
C GLY A 215 -22.13 -8.23 13.35
N THR A 216 -21.86 -9.48 13.00
CA THR A 216 -22.90 -10.56 12.95
C THR A 216 -23.55 -10.78 14.30
N ASN A 217 -22.78 -10.79 15.40
CA ASN A 217 -23.31 -10.95 16.75
C ASN A 217 -24.14 -9.72 17.18
N ALA A 218 -23.74 -8.51 16.78
CA ALA A 218 -24.52 -7.30 17.02
C ALA A 218 -25.85 -7.32 16.24
N ALA A 219 -25.82 -7.76 14.96
CA ALA A 219 -27.04 -7.93 14.16
C ALA A 219 -27.97 -9.00 14.72
N ARG A 220 -27.42 -10.10 15.25
CA ARG A 220 -28.18 -11.13 15.95
C ARG A 220 -28.87 -10.61 17.20
N SER A 221 -28.26 -9.67 17.91
CA SER A 221 -28.84 -9.07 19.11
C SER A 221 -30.13 -8.28 18.81
N ALA A 222 -30.36 -7.85 17.58
CA ALA A 222 -31.58 -7.15 17.16
C ALA A 222 -32.84 -8.04 17.14
N PHE A 223 -32.70 -9.37 17.27
CA PHE A 223 -33.84 -10.28 17.46
C PHE A 223 -34.35 -10.29 18.90
N TYR A 224 -33.64 -9.71 19.85
CA TYR A 224 -34.02 -9.67 21.27
C TYR A 224 -34.56 -8.29 21.65
N PRO A 225 -35.35 -8.19 22.75
CA PRO A 225 -35.87 -6.93 23.22
C PRO A 225 -34.76 -5.93 23.58
N SER A 226 -34.99 -4.65 23.33
CA SER A 226 -34.19 -3.56 23.87
C SER A 226 -34.80 -3.01 25.16
N ILE A 227 -33.99 -2.75 26.17
CA ILE A 227 -34.36 -2.15 27.42
C ILE A 227 -33.80 -0.73 27.45
N THR A 228 -34.71 0.29 27.52
CA THR A 228 -34.29 1.67 27.59
C THR A 228 -34.86 2.32 28.84
N LEU A 229 -34.02 2.98 29.62
CA LEU A 229 -34.38 3.87 30.70
C LEU A 229 -34.33 5.29 30.18
N SER A 230 -35.45 6.01 30.30
CA SER A 230 -35.54 7.42 29.92
C SER A 230 -36.10 8.24 31.08
N GLY A 231 -35.60 9.46 31.19
CA GLY A 231 -36.08 10.39 32.19
C GLY A 231 -36.06 11.82 31.67
N SER A 232 -36.88 12.64 32.23
CA SER A 232 -36.86 14.08 31.96
C SER A 232 -37.10 14.88 33.24
N ALA A 233 -36.41 15.99 33.37
CA ALA A 233 -36.59 16.94 34.45
C ALA A 233 -36.46 18.37 33.90
N GLY A 234 -37.40 19.23 34.22
CA GLY A 234 -37.36 20.60 33.72
C GLY A 234 -38.56 21.41 34.13
N TRP A 235 -38.72 22.56 33.50
CA TRP A 235 -39.83 23.50 33.78
C TRP A 235 -40.80 23.52 32.61
N THR A 236 -42.08 23.60 32.94
CA THR A 236 -43.17 23.72 31.95
C THR A 236 -44.31 24.58 32.51
N ASN A 237 -45.04 25.28 31.66
CA ASN A 237 -46.37 25.75 32.01
C ASN A 237 -47.40 24.64 31.72
N SER A 238 -48.37 24.44 32.55
CA SER A 238 -49.46 23.52 32.24
C SER A 238 -50.23 24.01 31.00
N ALA A 239 -50.76 23.09 30.21
CA ALA A 239 -51.53 23.42 29.01
C ALA A 239 -52.66 24.42 29.35
N GLY A 240 -52.74 25.54 28.65
CA GLY A 240 -53.75 26.60 28.84
C GLY A 240 -53.44 27.60 29.93
N ALA A 241 -52.41 27.47 30.70
CA ALA A 241 -52.00 28.46 31.68
C ALA A 241 -51.17 29.61 31.06
N MET A 242 -51.20 30.75 31.75
CA MET A 242 -50.37 31.89 31.40
C MET A 242 -48.88 31.50 31.49
N ILE A 243 -48.02 32.00 30.59
CA ILE A 243 -46.58 31.76 30.62
C ILE A 243 -46.02 32.43 31.90
N ILE A 244 -45.52 31.60 32.83
CA ILE A 244 -44.87 32.03 34.06
C ILE A 244 -43.43 31.56 34.03
N ASN A 245 -42.47 32.43 34.21
CA ASN A 245 -41.03 32.09 34.25
C ASN A 245 -40.61 31.98 35.74
N PRO A 246 -40.09 30.83 36.19
CA PRO A 246 -39.69 29.63 35.42
C PRO A 246 -40.79 28.56 35.18
N GLY A 247 -42.02 28.76 35.56
CA GLY A 247 -43.07 27.75 35.44
C GLY A 247 -43.01 26.69 36.57
N LYS A 248 -43.68 25.55 36.36
CA LYS A 248 -43.68 24.43 37.31
C LYS A 248 -42.63 23.41 36.97
N PHE A 249 -41.94 22.89 37.96
CA PHE A 249 -40.98 21.81 37.80
C PHE A 249 -41.70 20.47 37.61
N LEU A 250 -41.27 19.71 36.56
CA LEU A 250 -41.76 18.39 36.25
C LEU A 250 -40.57 17.44 36.14
N ALA A 251 -40.66 16.29 36.83
CA ALA A 251 -39.70 15.21 36.65
C ALA A 251 -40.44 13.91 36.33
N SER A 252 -39.94 13.15 35.38
CA SER A 252 -40.48 11.85 34.99
C SER A 252 -39.33 10.84 34.72
N ALA A 253 -39.59 9.56 35.05
CA ALA A 253 -38.72 8.46 34.72
C ALA A 253 -39.56 7.31 34.17
N VAL A 254 -39.10 6.71 33.05
CA VAL A 254 -39.78 5.62 32.34
C VAL A 254 -38.80 4.55 31.98
N GLY A 255 -39.09 3.30 32.36
CA GLY A 255 -38.42 2.13 31.83
C GLY A 255 -39.27 1.51 30.70
N SER A 256 -38.70 1.30 29.53
CA SER A 256 -39.38 0.67 28.40
C SER A 256 -38.67 -0.58 27.92
N LEU A 257 -39.45 -1.62 27.63
CA LEU A 257 -39.00 -2.84 26.95
C LEU A 257 -39.65 -2.86 25.57
N THR A 258 -38.83 -2.83 24.53
CA THR A 258 -39.32 -2.80 23.16
C THR A 258 -38.85 -4.05 22.43
N GLN A 259 -39.80 -4.87 21.93
CA GLN A 259 -39.57 -6.03 21.11
C GLN A 259 -40.19 -5.82 19.73
N PRO A 260 -39.45 -5.78 18.64
CA PRO A 260 -40.01 -5.77 17.29
C PRO A 260 -40.70 -7.12 16.99
N LEU A 261 -42.01 -7.12 16.81
CA LEU A 261 -42.73 -8.34 16.42
C LEU A 261 -42.77 -8.52 14.90
N PHE A 262 -42.93 -7.42 14.17
CA PHE A 262 -42.91 -7.40 12.72
C PHE A 262 -42.25 -6.09 12.21
N ASN A 263 -41.09 -6.21 11.63
CA ASN A 263 -40.31 -5.08 11.09
C ASN A 263 -40.06 -5.27 9.59
N ARG A 264 -41.07 -5.64 8.82
CA ARG A 264 -41.00 -5.79 7.35
C ARG A 264 -39.76 -6.57 6.86
N GLY A 265 -39.30 -7.55 7.64
CA GLY A 265 -38.13 -8.34 7.31
C GLY A 265 -36.76 -7.69 7.54
N GLN A 266 -36.69 -6.46 8.01
CA GLN A 266 -35.47 -5.65 8.16
C GLN A 266 -34.42 -6.33 9.06
N VAL A 267 -34.83 -6.85 10.22
CA VAL A 267 -33.92 -7.53 11.16
C VAL A 267 -33.34 -8.81 10.54
N VAL A 268 -34.18 -9.59 9.83
CA VAL A 268 -33.74 -10.80 9.13
C VAL A 268 -32.78 -10.45 7.99
N ALA A 269 -33.08 -9.42 7.22
CA ALA A 269 -32.21 -8.95 6.14
C ALA A 269 -30.85 -8.49 6.66
N GLN A 270 -30.81 -7.67 7.70
CA GLN A 270 -29.56 -7.19 8.32
C GLN A 270 -28.71 -8.33 8.86
N TYR A 271 -29.32 -9.33 9.51
CA TYR A 271 -28.60 -10.50 9.98
C TYR A 271 -28.03 -11.33 8.83
N ARG A 272 -28.82 -11.57 7.76
CA ARG A 272 -28.34 -12.30 6.56
C ARG A 272 -27.20 -11.57 5.88
N ILE A 273 -27.29 -10.23 5.75
CA ILE A 273 -26.21 -9.40 5.19
C ILE A 273 -24.95 -9.51 6.06
N ALA A 274 -25.07 -9.34 7.38
CA ALA A 274 -23.94 -9.43 8.29
C ALA A 274 -23.27 -10.82 8.23
N ARG A 275 -24.06 -11.89 8.12
CA ARG A 275 -23.56 -13.25 7.99
C ARG A 275 -22.81 -13.46 6.66
N ALA A 276 -23.36 -12.96 5.55
CA ALA A 276 -22.68 -13.02 4.25
C ALA A 276 -21.37 -12.23 4.26
N GLN A 277 -21.35 -11.03 4.85
CA GLN A 277 -20.14 -10.22 5.03
C GLN A 277 -19.08 -10.91 5.91
N GLN A 278 -19.50 -11.67 6.92
CA GLN A 278 -18.58 -12.48 7.74
C GLN A 278 -17.96 -13.63 6.92
N GLU A 279 -18.73 -14.30 6.09
CA GLU A 279 -18.24 -15.36 5.21
C GLU A 279 -17.31 -14.80 4.13
N GLU A 280 -17.66 -13.66 3.53
CA GLU A 280 -16.81 -12.91 2.60
C GLU A 280 -15.47 -12.51 3.25
N ALA A 281 -15.50 -11.99 4.48
CA ALA A 281 -14.30 -11.65 5.23
C ALA A 281 -13.43 -12.89 5.56
N ALA A 282 -14.04 -14.05 5.81
CA ALA A 282 -13.31 -15.30 6.02
C ALA A 282 -12.59 -15.76 4.74
N LEU A 283 -13.28 -15.72 3.60
CA LEU A 283 -12.68 -16.03 2.29
C LEU A 283 -11.58 -15.02 1.93
N GLY A 284 -11.79 -13.72 2.22
CA GLY A 284 -10.79 -12.68 2.03
C GLY A 284 -9.53 -12.89 2.87
N PHE A 285 -9.68 -13.29 4.13
CA PHE A 285 -8.55 -13.66 4.99
C PHE A 285 -7.78 -14.87 4.43
N GLN A 286 -8.49 -15.90 4.02
CA GLN A 286 -7.89 -17.10 3.41
C GLN A 286 -7.12 -16.74 2.13
N GLN A 287 -7.70 -15.92 1.25
CA GLN A 287 -7.04 -15.45 0.03
C GLN A 287 -5.78 -14.64 0.32
N THR A 288 -5.84 -13.74 1.32
CA THR A 288 -4.68 -12.94 1.74
C THR A 288 -3.54 -13.83 2.25
N LEU A 289 -3.86 -14.88 2.99
CA LEU A 289 -2.87 -15.83 3.49
C LEU A 289 -2.21 -16.62 2.35
N LEU A 290 -3.00 -17.07 1.36
CA LEU A 290 -2.49 -17.76 0.17
C LEU A 290 -1.59 -16.83 -0.66
N ASN A 291 -2.01 -15.60 -0.89
CA ASN A 291 -1.22 -14.60 -1.62
C ASN A 291 0.11 -14.33 -0.91
N ALA A 292 0.07 -14.14 0.42
CA ALA A 292 1.28 -13.93 1.20
C ALA A 292 2.26 -15.10 1.12
N GLY A 293 1.75 -16.33 1.10
CA GLY A 293 2.57 -17.54 0.91
C GLY A 293 3.19 -17.61 -0.49
N SER A 294 2.41 -17.30 -1.53
CA SER A 294 2.88 -17.27 -2.92
C SER A 294 3.95 -16.20 -3.12
N GLU A 295 3.72 -14.97 -2.66
CA GLU A 295 4.71 -13.87 -2.77
C GLU A 295 6.06 -14.25 -2.17
N VAL A 296 6.05 -14.88 -1.01
CA VAL A 296 7.29 -15.28 -0.36
C VAL A 296 7.98 -16.40 -1.12
N ASN A 297 7.24 -17.40 -1.59
CA ASN A 297 7.79 -18.47 -2.41
C ASN A 297 8.39 -17.94 -3.71
N ASP A 298 7.67 -17.05 -4.40
CA ASP A 298 8.14 -16.43 -5.64
C ASP A 298 9.39 -15.58 -5.43
N ALA A 299 9.47 -14.84 -4.31
CA ALA A 299 10.64 -14.06 -3.95
C ALA A 299 11.87 -14.96 -3.67
N LEU A 300 11.68 -16.08 -2.97
CA LEU A 300 12.76 -17.05 -2.71
C LEU A 300 13.27 -17.69 -4.00
N ILE A 301 12.37 -18.13 -4.89
CA ILE A 301 12.73 -18.71 -6.18
C ILE A 301 13.46 -17.67 -7.05
N ALA A 302 12.96 -16.43 -7.09
CA ALA A 302 13.58 -15.33 -7.81
C ALA A 302 15.02 -15.07 -7.31
N TYR A 303 15.20 -15.05 -5.98
CA TYR A 303 16.52 -14.88 -5.36
C TYR A 303 17.49 -15.99 -5.76
N GLN A 304 17.10 -17.26 -5.61
CA GLN A 304 17.93 -18.42 -5.98
C GLN A 304 18.29 -18.42 -7.47
N THR A 305 17.30 -18.10 -8.32
CA THR A 305 17.49 -18.00 -9.77
C THR A 305 18.45 -16.87 -10.11
N SER A 306 18.34 -15.72 -9.45
CA SER A 306 19.23 -14.57 -9.67
C SER A 306 20.67 -14.88 -9.26
N GLN A 307 20.90 -15.58 -8.15
CA GLN A 307 22.23 -16.05 -7.75
C GLN A 307 22.83 -17.03 -8.77
N GLY A 308 22.05 -18.00 -9.24
CA GLY A 308 22.49 -18.93 -10.27
C GLY A 308 22.85 -18.23 -11.59
N LYS A 309 22.01 -17.31 -12.04
CA LYS A 309 22.26 -16.52 -13.26
C LYS A 309 23.49 -15.62 -13.13
N ARG A 310 23.73 -15.02 -11.96
CA ARG A 310 24.92 -14.20 -11.71
C ARG A 310 26.20 -14.97 -11.98
N LEU A 311 26.33 -16.18 -11.42
CA LEU A 311 27.51 -17.04 -11.64
C LEU A 311 27.70 -17.39 -13.11
N LEU A 312 26.62 -17.58 -13.88
CA LEU A 312 26.71 -17.86 -15.32
C LEU A 312 27.11 -16.61 -16.09
N LEU A 313 26.57 -15.43 -15.76
CA LEU A 313 26.97 -14.19 -16.41
C LEU A 313 28.41 -13.78 -16.11
N ASP A 314 28.91 -14.00 -14.89
CA ASP A 314 30.34 -13.79 -14.56
C ASP A 314 31.23 -14.58 -15.51
N LYS A 315 30.91 -15.87 -15.75
CA LYS A 315 31.65 -16.73 -16.69
C LYS A 315 31.45 -16.27 -18.14
N GLN A 316 30.24 -15.87 -18.52
CA GLN A 316 29.95 -15.38 -19.87
C GLN A 316 30.75 -14.11 -20.17
N ILE A 317 30.77 -13.15 -19.25
CA ILE A 317 31.51 -11.88 -19.39
C ILE A 317 33.03 -12.18 -19.52
N ALA A 318 33.59 -13.04 -18.68
CA ALA A 318 35.00 -13.41 -18.78
C ALA A 318 35.35 -14.03 -20.14
N SER A 319 34.50 -14.94 -20.65
CA SER A 319 34.68 -15.53 -21.97
C SER A 319 34.57 -14.52 -23.11
N LEU A 320 33.59 -13.58 -23.01
CA LEU A 320 33.39 -12.52 -24.01
C LEU A 320 34.52 -11.49 -23.99
N GLN A 321 35.09 -11.18 -22.83
CA GLN A 321 36.27 -10.33 -22.71
C GLN A 321 37.48 -10.95 -23.42
N THR A 322 37.70 -12.26 -23.18
CA THR A 322 38.77 -13.02 -23.86
C THR A 322 38.53 -13.07 -25.37
N ALA A 323 37.30 -13.33 -25.80
CA ALA A 323 36.92 -13.34 -27.21
C ALA A 323 37.16 -11.97 -27.88
N LEU A 324 36.74 -10.88 -27.23
CA LEU A 324 36.95 -9.52 -27.72
C LEU A 324 38.45 -9.18 -27.86
N GLN A 325 39.25 -9.53 -26.85
CA GLN A 325 40.69 -9.30 -26.89
C GLN A 325 41.33 -10.08 -28.04
N SER A 326 40.99 -11.35 -28.21
CA SER A 326 41.51 -12.21 -29.28
C SER A 326 41.09 -11.74 -30.66
N THR A 327 39.82 -11.40 -30.87
CA THR A 327 39.31 -10.89 -32.16
C THR A 327 39.91 -9.54 -32.52
N SER A 328 40.13 -8.65 -31.53
CA SER A 328 40.79 -7.37 -31.76
C SER A 328 42.25 -7.55 -32.26
N LEU A 329 43.00 -8.43 -31.61
CA LEU A 329 44.38 -8.75 -32.04
C LEU A 329 44.40 -9.40 -33.43
N LEU A 330 43.50 -10.32 -33.73
CA LEU A 330 43.38 -10.94 -35.05
C LEU A 330 43.04 -9.92 -36.12
N MET A 331 42.18 -8.93 -35.81
CA MET A 331 41.84 -7.85 -36.74
C MET A 331 43.03 -6.95 -37.05
N GLU A 332 43.88 -6.61 -36.05
CA GLU A 332 45.09 -5.83 -36.23
C GLU A 332 46.09 -6.53 -37.14
N HIS A 333 46.11 -7.88 -37.14
CA HIS A 333 47.00 -8.71 -38.01
C HIS A 333 46.34 -9.11 -39.34
N GLY A 334 45.13 -8.63 -39.62
CA GLY A 334 44.41 -8.90 -40.87
C GLY A 334 43.85 -10.32 -40.99
N ASN A 335 43.75 -11.07 -39.90
CA ASN A 335 43.32 -12.46 -39.86
C ASN A 335 41.85 -12.66 -39.50
N THR A 336 41.09 -11.59 -39.25
CA THR A 336 39.62 -11.63 -38.99
C THR A 336 38.94 -10.42 -39.56
N THR A 337 37.61 -10.47 -39.60
CA THR A 337 36.79 -9.38 -40.09
C THR A 337 36.35 -8.44 -38.95
N TYR A 338 36.14 -7.16 -39.29
CA TYR A 338 35.57 -6.17 -38.35
C TYR A 338 34.23 -6.62 -37.73
N LEU A 339 33.48 -7.48 -38.45
CA LEU A 339 32.18 -7.97 -37.99
C LEU A 339 32.28 -8.81 -36.72
N GLU A 340 33.37 -9.59 -36.58
CA GLU A 340 33.59 -10.42 -35.39
C GLU A 340 33.85 -9.54 -34.15
N VAL A 341 34.66 -8.49 -34.29
CA VAL A 341 34.93 -7.53 -33.23
C VAL A 341 33.62 -6.78 -32.83
N LEU A 342 32.83 -6.35 -33.81
CA LEU A 342 31.55 -5.72 -33.61
C LEU A 342 30.60 -6.63 -32.80
N THR A 343 30.47 -7.88 -33.22
CA THR A 343 29.59 -8.87 -32.57
C THR A 343 30.04 -9.17 -31.11
N ALA A 344 31.39 -9.34 -30.92
CA ALA A 344 31.94 -9.58 -29.59
C ALA A 344 31.68 -8.41 -28.63
N ARG A 345 31.85 -7.15 -29.09
CA ARG A 345 31.57 -5.95 -28.30
C ARG A 345 30.10 -5.83 -27.93
N GLN A 346 29.20 -6.00 -28.89
CA GLN A 346 27.76 -5.93 -28.64
C GLN A 346 27.32 -7.01 -27.64
N SER A 347 27.86 -8.23 -27.78
CA SER A 347 27.57 -9.34 -26.88
C SER A 347 28.09 -9.06 -25.46
N LEU A 348 29.30 -8.50 -25.34
CA LEU A 348 29.86 -8.13 -24.04
C LEU A 348 29.03 -7.04 -23.34
N LEU A 349 28.71 -5.98 -24.05
CA LEU A 349 27.85 -4.90 -23.51
C LEU A 349 26.50 -5.48 -23.03
N SER A 350 25.85 -6.29 -23.84
CA SER A 350 24.57 -6.93 -23.48
C SER A 350 24.70 -7.81 -22.23
N ALA A 351 25.77 -8.58 -22.09
CA ALA A 351 26.01 -9.42 -20.93
C ALA A 351 26.28 -8.59 -19.65
N GLN A 352 27.06 -7.51 -19.75
CA GLN A 352 27.33 -6.58 -18.64
C GLN A 352 26.06 -5.86 -18.17
N LEU A 353 25.28 -5.32 -19.09
CA LEU A 353 23.98 -4.68 -18.75
C LEU A 353 23.01 -5.69 -18.11
N SER A 354 22.99 -6.94 -18.59
CA SER A 354 22.17 -8.02 -18.00
C SER A 354 22.63 -8.38 -16.60
N GLN A 355 23.93 -8.40 -16.34
CA GLN A 355 24.49 -8.65 -15.00
C GLN A 355 24.07 -7.56 -14.00
N THR A 356 24.13 -6.30 -14.41
CA THR A 356 23.69 -5.16 -13.59
C THR A 356 22.20 -5.26 -13.24
N CYS A 357 21.35 -5.65 -14.21
CA CYS A 357 19.94 -5.91 -13.95
C CYS A 357 19.70 -7.00 -12.92
N LEU A 358 20.49 -8.09 -12.93
CA LEU A 358 20.33 -9.19 -11.97
C LEU A 358 20.74 -8.82 -10.55
N LEU A 359 21.72 -7.95 -10.38
CA LEU A 359 22.08 -7.43 -9.06
C LEU A 359 20.96 -6.62 -8.42
N TYR A 360 20.14 -5.99 -9.24
CA TYR A 360 18.93 -5.27 -8.81
C TYR A 360 17.73 -6.18 -8.53
N THR A 361 17.49 -7.19 -9.38
CA THR A 361 16.35 -8.12 -9.25
C THR A 361 16.53 -9.16 -8.16
N SER A 362 17.71 -9.23 -7.54
CA SER A 362 17.89 -9.96 -6.29
C SER A 362 17.02 -9.25 -5.24
N PRO A 363 15.95 -9.89 -4.70
CA PRO A 363 14.99 -9.20 -3.84
C PRO A 363 15.73 -8.56 -2.66
N SER A 364 15.56 -7.26 -2.55
CA SER A 364 15.96 -6.51 -1.37
C SER A 364 15.18 -7.07 -0.17
N PRO A 365 15.81 -7.28 0.99
CA PRO A 365 15.20 -7.86 2.18
C PRO A 365 14.02 -7.06 2.71
#